data_ebb55ffc5b132f234d4128d0154d4cce
#
_entry.id   ebb55ffc5b132f234d4128d0154d4cce
#
_cell.length_a   1.000
_cell.length_b   1.000
_cell.length_c   1.000
_cell.angle_alpha   90.00
_cell.angle_beta   90.00
_cell.angle_gamma   90.00
#
_symmetry.space_group_name_H-M   'P 1'
#
loop_
_entity.id
_entity.type
_entity.pdbx_description
1 polymer ?
#
loop_
_entity_poly.entity_id
_entity_poly.type
_entity_poly.pdbx_seq_one_letter_code
_entity_poly.pdbx_strand_id
1 'polypeptide(L)'
;MEFSQEALTTLVVHWGTSLVLALATLIAGLFGAGVIGRLLGKVLDRAQVDPSLRSFLTSLTSILLKVMVYITALGVLGIEMTSFVAILAAAGLAVGMALSGTLQNFAGGVMILLFKPFKVGDFIEAQGYAGVVKEIQIFITVMTTGDNKTVLI
;
A
#
# COMPACT_ATOMS: atom_id res chain seq x y z
N MET A 1 -36.58 -23.29 -32.97
CA MET A 1 -35.86 -23.40 -31.69
C MET A 1 -36.76 -22.73 -30.64
N GLU A 2 -37.58 -23.53 -29.97
CA GLU A 2 -38.37 -23.03 -28.83
C GLU A 2 -37.43 -22.95 -27.63
N PHE A 3 -37.07 -21.73 -27.26
CA PHE A 3 -36.46 -21.50 -25.95
C PHE A 3 -37.53 -21.84 -24.92
N SER A 4 -37.36 -22.92 -24.17
CA SER A 4 -38.31 -23.29 -23.12
C SER A 4 -38.41 -22.14 -22.14
N GLN A 5 -39.62 -21.84 -21.68
CA GLN A 5 -39.86 -20.74 -20.70
C GLN A 5 -38.99 -20.92 -19.47
N GLU A 6 -38.66 -22.15 -19.08
CA GLU A 6 -37.75 -22.48 -17.98
C GLU A 6 -36.32 -22.02 -18.24
N ALA A 7 -35.78 -22.13 -19.47
CA ALA A 7 -34.46 -21.65 -19.79
C ALA A 7 -34.35 -20.13 -19.76
N LEU A 8 -35.42 -19.44 -20.21
CA LEU A 8 -35.48 -17.97 -20.14
C LEU A 8 -35.58 -17.47 -18.68
N THR A 9 -36.41 -18.09 -17.86
CA THR A 9 -36.53 -17.72 -16.44
C THR A 9 -35.24 -17.99 -15.68
N THR A 10 -34.54 -19.10 -15.93
CA THR A 10 -33.25 -19.40 -15.30
C THR A 10 -32.18 -18.38 -15.68
N LEU A 11 -32.12 -18.00 -16.96
CA LEU A 11 -31.21 -16.95 -17.42
C LEU A 11 -31.49 -15.59 -16.78
N VAL A 12 -32.76 -15.15 -16.77
CA VAL A 12 -33.17 -13.88 -16.20
C VAL A 12 -32.89 -13.84 -14.69
N VAL A 13 -33.21 -14.91 -13.97
CA VAL A 13 -32.93 -15.00 -12.53
C VAL A 13 -31.42 -14.98 -12.25
N HIS A 14 -30.64 -15.75 -12.99
CA HIS A 14 -29.18 -15.82 -12.80
C HIS A 14 -28.51 -14.48 -13.07
N TRP A 15 -28.75 -13.87 -14.23
CA TRP A 15 -28.19 -12.57 -14.58
C TRP A 15 -28.74 -11.44 -13.73
N GLY A 16 -30.02 -11.50 -13.38
CA GLY A 16 -30.66 -10.52 -12.50
C GLY A 16 -30.05 -10.52 -11.09
N THR A 17 -29.86 -11.69 -10.49
CA THR A 17 -29.22 -11.82 -9.18
C THR A 17 -27.75 -11.38 -9.22
N SER A 18 -26.98 -11.78 -10.23
CA SER A 18 -25.59 -11.36 -10.39
C SER A 18 -25.47 -9.84 -10.53
N LEU A 19 -26.36 -9.20 -11.29
CA LEU A 19 -26.38 -7.75 -11.46
C LEU A 19 -26.69 -7.03 -10.15
N VAL A 20 -27.69 -7.49 -9.40
CA VAL A 20 -28.06 -6.91 -8.10
C VAL A 20 -26.91 -7.06 -7.12
N LEU A 21 -26.29 -8.23 -7.04
CA LEU A 21 -25.14 -8.47 -6.16
C LEU A 21 -23.93 -7.62 -6.56
N ALA A 22 -23.64 -7.48 -7.86
CA ALA A 22 -22.55 -6.64 -8.33
C ALA A 22 -22.79 -5.16 -8.00
N LEU A 23 -24.00 -4.66 -8.18
CA LEU A 23 -24.38 -3.30 -7.79
C LEU A 23 -24.28 -3.09 -6.28
N ALA A 24 -24.77 -4.04 -5.48
CA ALA A 24 -24.65 -4.00 -4.03
C ALA A 24 -23.17 -3.98 -3.60
N THR A 25 -22.33 -4.83 -4.21
CA THR A 25 -20.88 -4.88 -3.96
C THR A 25 -20.22 -3.55 -4.34
N LEU A 26 -20.58 -2.98 -5.48
CA LEU A 26 -20.06 -1.70 -5.94
C LEU A 26 -20.41 -0.57 -4.97
N ILE A 27 -21.70 -0.45 -4.60
CA ILE A 27 -22.18 0.61 -3.70
C ILE A 27 -21.53 0.46 -2.32
N ALA A 28 -21.61 -0.73 -1.73
CA ALA A 28 -21.03 -1.00 -0.42
C ALA A 28 -19.50 -0.82 -0.42
N GLY A 29 -18.82 -1.31 -1.46
CA GLY A 29 -17.38 -1.19 -1.60
C GLY A 29 -16.91 0.26 -1.78
N LEU A 30 -17.55 1.06 -2.63
CA LEU A 30 -17.20 2.46 -2.81
C LEU A 30 -17.51 3.29 -1.55
N PHE A 31 -18.59 2.98 -0.86
CA PHE A 31 -18.90 3.59 0.43
C PHE A 31 -17.83 3.26 1.46
N GLY A 32 -17.45 1.98 1.59
CA GLY A 32 -16.38 1.51 2.47
C GLY A 32 -15.04 2.15 2.14
N ALA A 33 -14.66 2.20 0.86
CA ALA A 33 -13.45 2.88 0.40
C ALA A 33 -13.45 4.38 0.78
N GLY A 34 -14.60 5.05 0.64
CA GLY A 34 -14.75 6.44 1.06
C GLY A 34 -14.64 6.65 2.57
N VAL A 35 -15.15 5.71 3.37
CA VAL A 35 -15.01 5.72 4.85
C VAL A 35 -13.55 5.53 5.23
N ILE A 36 -12.87 4.52 4.67
CA ILE A 36 -11.46 4.25 4.95
C ILE A 36 -10.59 5.45 4.59
N GLY A 37 -10.79 6.04 3.41
CA GLY A 37 -10.05 7.23 2.99
C GLY A 37 -10.23 8.43 3.93
N ARG A 38 -11.46 8.66 4.41
CA ARG A 38 -11.75 9.72 5.40
C ARG A 38 -11.12 9.43 6.76
N LEU A 39 -11.15 8.18 7.22
CA LEU A 39 -10.52 7.78 8.48
C LEU A 39 -9.01 7.94 8.40
N LEU A 40 -8.39 7.49 7.31
CA LEU A 40 -6.96 7.67 7.07
C LEU A 40 -6.59 9.17 7.07
N GLY A 41 -7.35 10.01 6.35
CA GLY A 41 -7.14 11.45 6.37
C GLY A 41 -7.16 12.03 7.77
N LYS A 42 -8.15 11.66 8.60
CA LYS A 42 -8.25 12.12 10.00
C LYS A 42 -7.07 11.66 10.87
N VAL A 43 -6.59 10.43 10.68
CA VAL A 43 -5.43 9.91 11.41
C VAL A 43 -4.17 10.70 11.04
N LEU A 44 -3.96 10.94 9.74
CA LEU A 44 -2.82 11.71 9.25
C LEU A 44 -2.88 13.18 9.70
N ASP A 45 -4.07 13.80 9.76
CA ASP A 45 -4.26 15.15 10.30
C ASP A 45 -3.87 15.23 11.79
N ARG A 46 -4.28 14.23 12.58
CA ARG A 46 -3.90 14.17 14.01
C ARG A 46 -2.40 13.95 14.22
N ALA A 47 -1.78 13.20 13.33
CA ALA A 47 -0.34 12.95 13.36
C ALA A 47 0.49 14.13 12.82
N GLN A 48 -0.16 15.24 12.44
CA GLN A 48 0.49 16.44 11.88
C GLN A 48 1.41 16.14 10.70
N VAL A 49 0.99 15.18 9.84
CA VAL A 49 1.72 14.78 8.64
C VAL A 49 1.68 15.91 7.62
N ASP A 50 2.78 16.08 6.88
CA ASP A 50 2.85 17.08 5.80
C ASP A 50 1.64 16.99 4.87
N PRO A 51 1.03 18.13 4.47
CA PRO A 51 -0.16 18.17 3.64
C PRO A 51 0.01 17.45 2.29
N SER A 52 1.20 17.50 1.68
CA SER A 52 1.49 16.83 0.42
C SER A 52 1.53 15.32 0.58
N LEU A 53 2.19 14.83 1.64
CA LEU A 53 2.26 13.41 1.97
C LEU A 53 0.88 12.86 2.35
N ARG A 54 0.08 13.62 3.11
CA ARG A 54 -1.31 13.30 3.42
C ARG A 54 -2.15 13.12 2.15
N SER A 55 -2.07 14.12 1.23
CA SER A 55 -2.80 14.07 -0.04
C SER A 55 -2.39 12.86 -0.88
N PHE A 56 -1.10 12.59 -0.97
CA PHE A 56 -0.56 11.44 -1.68
C PHE A 56 -1.08 10.11 -1.09
N LEU A 57 -0.94 9.91 0.22
CA LEU A 57 -1.35 8.66 0.88
C LEU A 57 -2.86 8.42 0.80
N THR A 58 -3.67 9.45 0.99
CA THR A 58 -5.14 9.32 0.88
C THR A 58 -5.58 9.03 -0.54
N SER A 59 -4.97 9.67 -1.53
CA SER A 59 -5.25 9.44 -2.96
C SER A 59 -4.84 8.03 -3.38
N LEU A 60 -3.63 7.61 -3.03
CA LEU A 60 -3.12 6.27 -3.34
C LEU A 60 -4.02 5.19 -2.74
N THR A 61 -4.35 5.31 -1.45
CA THR A 61 -5.25 4.37 -0.77
C THR A 61 -6.63 4.34 -1.43
N SER A 62 -7.18 5.51 -1.76
CA SER A 62 -8.49 5.60 -2.42
C SER A 62 -8.49 4.93 -3.79
N ILE A 63 -7.44 5.13 -4.60
CA ILE A 63 -7.31 4.50 -5.92
C ILE A 63 -7.21 2.97 -5.77
N LEU A 64 -6.34 2.47 -4.89
CA LEU A 64 -6.18 1.03 -4.67
C LEU A 64 -7.49 0.37 -4.23
N LEU A 65 -8.18 0.96 -3.24
CA LEU A 65 -9.46 0.43 -2.75
C LEU A 65 -10.52 0.43 -3.85
N LYS A 66 -10.64 1.50 -4.65
CA LYS A 66 -11.59 1.56 -5.76
C LYS A 66 -11.30 0.51 -6.83
N VAL A 67 -10.03 0.31 -7.18
CA VAL A 67 -9.62 -0.74 -8.13
C VAL A 67 -10.03 -2.11 -7.62
N MET A 68 -9.81 -2.41 -6.34
CA MET A 68 -10.24 -3.67 -5.73
C MET A 68 -11.76 -3.84 -5.79
N VAL A 69 -12.53 -2.79 -5.48
CA VAL A 69 -13.99 -2.81 -5.54
C VAL A 69 -14.49 -3.07 -6.97
N TYR A 70 -13.91 -2.43 -7.98
CA TYR A 70 -14.30 -2.64 -9.37
C TYR A 70 -14.00 -4.07 -9.83
N ILE A 71 -12.83 -4.60 -9.51
CA ILE A 71 -12.45 -5.98 -9.85
C ILE A 71 -13.42 -6.97 -9.19
N THR A 72 -13.73 -6.77 -7.92
CA THR A 72 -14.66 -7.64 -7.19
C THR A 72 -16.07 -7.57 -7.80
N ALA A 73 -16.58 -6.38 -8.11
CA ALA A 73 -17.89 -6.19 -8.70
C ALA A 73 -18.00 -6.84 -10.11
N LEU A 74 -16.96 -6.72 -10.93
CA LEU A 74 -16.89 -7.37 -12.23
C LEU A 74 -16.81 -8.91 -12.10
N GLY A 75 -16.08 -9.41 -11.12
CA GLY A 75 -16.02 -10.84 -10.80
C GLY A 75 -17.39 -11.40 -10.39
N VAL A 76 -18.19 -10.65 -9.62
CA VAL A 76 -19.56 -11.02 -9.24
C VAL A 76 -20.48 -11.10 -10.49
N LEU A 77 -20.23 -10.29 -11.52
CA LEU A 77 -20.91 -10.39 -12.82
C LEU A 77 -20.52 -11.61 -13.63
N GLY A 78 -19.55 -12.42 -13.17
CA GLY A 78 -19.05 -13.60 -13.88
C GLY A 78 -17.97 -13.29 -14.92
N ILE A 79 -17.43 -12.05 -14.92
CA ILE A 79 -16.31 -11.71 -15.79
C ILE A 79 -15.04 -12.31 -15.22
N GLU A 80 -14.29 -13.04 -16.04
CA GLU A 80 -13.02 -13.63 -15.61
C GLU A 80 -11.97 -12.54 -15.36
N MET A 81 -11.58 -12.39 -14.08
CA MET A 81 -10.65 -11.36 -13.64
C MET A 81 -9.20 -11.83 -13.51
N THR A 82 -8.91 -13.10 -13.81
CA THR A 82 -7.58 -13.71 -13.64
C THR A 82 -6.47 -12.89 -14.32
N SER A 83 -6.70 -12.49 -15.57
CA SER A 83 -5.72 -11.69 -16.33
C SER A 83 -5.50 -10.31 -15.73
N PHE A 84 -6.53 -9.65 -15.24
CA PHE A 84 -6.42 -8.34 -14.60
C PHE A 84 -5.68 -8.44 -13.27
N VAL A 85 -5.98 -9.47 -12.47
CA VAL A 85 -5.27 -9.73 -11.21
C VAL A 85 -3.80 -10.04 -11.48
N ALA A 86 -3.47 -10.80 -12.53
CA ALA A 86 -2.09 -11.09 -12.93
C ALA A 86 -1.33 -9.81 -13.32
N ILE A 87 -1.94 -8.90 -14.07
CA ILE A 87 -1.34 -7.60 -14.44
C ILE A 87 -1.10 -6.75 -13.19
N LEU A 88 -2.06 -6.67 -12.28
CA LEU A 88 -1.91 -5.93 -11.03
C LEU A 88 -0.83 -6.53 -10.14
N ALA A 89 -0.74 -7.86 -10.07
CA ALA A 89 0.31 -8.54 -9.33
C ALA A 89 1.70 -8.24 -9.90
N ALA A 90 1.84 -8.26 -11.24
CA ALA A 90 3.08 -7.91 -11.92
C ALA A 90 3.47 -6.43 -11.68
N ALA A 91 2.50 -5.52 -11.75
CA ALA A 91 2.73 -4.11 -11.43
C ALA A 91 3.13 -3.91 -9.97
N GLY A 92 2.46 -4.61 -9.03
CA GLY A 92 2.81 -4.61 -7.61
C GLY A 92 4.21 -5.14 -7.35
N LEU A 93 4.59 -6.21 -8.02
CA LEU A 93 5.95 -6.75 -7.94
C LEU A 93 6.99 -5.75 -8.44
N ALA A 94 6.74 -5.10 -9.60
CA ALA A 94 7.64 -4.10 -10.15
C ALA A 94 7.84 -2.92 -9.18
N VAL A 95 6.75 -2.42 -8.57
CA VAL A 95 6.82 -1.37 -7.54
C VAL A 95 7.56 -1.86 -6.30
N GLY A 96 7.28 -3.09 -5.84
CA GLY A 96 7.96 -3.70 -4.69
C GLY A 96 9.47 -3.84 -4.92
N MET A 97 9.88 -4.26 -6.12
CA MET A 97 11.30 -4.34 -6.49
C MET A 97 11.94 -2.94 -6.56
N ALA A 98 11.26 -1.95 -7.09
CA ALA A 98 11.75 -0.57 -7.13
C ALA A 98 11.95 0.03 -5.73
N LEU A 99 11.12 -0.35 -4.76
CA LEU A 99 11.19 0.11 -3.38
C LEU A 99 12.00 -0.80 -2.45
N SER A 100 12.55 -1.91 -2.94
CA SER A 100 13.19 -2.94 -2.11
C SER A 100 14.35 -2.38 -1.26
N GLY A 101 15.19 -1.50 -1.82
CA GLY A 101 16.27 -0.85 -1.07
C GLY A 101 15.78 0.02 0.09
N THR A 102 14.73 0.80 -0.14
CA THR A 102 14.11 1.62 0.92
C THR A 102 13.51 0.76 2.02
N LEU A 103 12.84 -0.35 1.65
CA LEU A 103 12.29 -1.32 2.61
C LEU A 103 13.40 -2.02 3.41
N GLN A 104 14.53 -2.30 2.78
CA GLN A 104 15.71 -2.87 3.45
C GLN A 104 16.29 -1.91 4.48
N ASN A 105 16.45 -0.62 4.12
CA ASN A 105 16.91 0.41 5.05
C ASN A 105 15.91 0.59 6.21
N PHE A 106 14.61 0.61 5.92
CA PHE A 106 13.57 0.65 6.95
C PHE A 106 13.70 -0.52 7.93
N ALA A 107 13.81 -1.74 7.43
CA ALA A 107 13.97 -2.93 8.27
C ALA A 107 15.24 -2.84 9.12
N GLY A 108 16.36 -2.40 8.53
CA GLY A 108 17.62 -2.17 9.23
C GLY A 108 17.48 -1.12 10.33
N GLY A 109 16.86 0.01 10.03
CA GLY A 109 16.63 1.09 11.00
C GLY A 109 15.75 0.64 12.18
N VAL A 110 14.67 -0.09 11.91
CA VAL A 110 13.81 -0.69 12.96
C VAL A 110 14.60 -1.67 13.84
N MET A 111 15.45 -2.51 13.24
CA MET A 111 16.30 -3.46 13.99
C MET A 111 17.31 -2.73 14.88
N ILE A 112 17.93 -1.65 14.38
CA ILE A 112 18.84 -0.84 15.18
C ILE A 112 18.11 -0.18 16.36
N LEU A 113 16.92 0.37 16.14
CA LEU A 113 16.13 1.03 17.18
C LEU A 113 15.63 0.03 18.25
N LEU A 114 15.32 -1.21 17.83
CA LEU A 114 14.80 -2.26 18.72
C LEU A 114 15.91 -2.91 19.54
N PHE A 115 16.97 -3.39 18.89
CA PHE A 115 18.05 -4.15 19.52
C PHE A 115 19.21 -3.28 20.03
N LYS A 116 19.31 -2.05 19.51
CA LYS A 116 20.31 -1.05 19.92
C LYS A 116 21.76 -1.61 19.93
N PRO A 117 22.21 -2.21 18.81
CA PRO A 117 23.60 -2.69 18.72
C PRO A 117 24.62 -1.57 18.90
N PHE A 118 24.24 -0.35 18.58
CA PHE A 118 24.93 0.91 18.86
C PHE A 118 23.90 2.00 19.19
N LYS A 119 24.34 3.11 19.76
CA LYS A 119 23.49 4.23 20.18
C LYS A 119 24.04 5.55 19.66
N VAL A 120 23.23 6.59 19.77
CA VAL A 120 23.69 7.98 19.55
C VAL A 120 24.81 8.30 20.53
N GLY A 121 25.94 8.80 20.02
CA GLY A 121 27.16 9.07 20.76
C GLY A 121 28.23 7.97 20.63
N ASP A 122 27.89 6.80 20.16
CA ASP A 122 28.86 5.73 19.94
C ASP A 122 29.72 5.99 18.72
N PHE A 123 31.00 5.61 18.79
CA PHE A 123 31.88 5.60 17.65
C PHE A 123 31.73 4.28 16.92
N ILE A 124 31.38 4.34 15.63
CA ILE A 124 31.21 3.17 14.79
C ILE A 124 32.03 3.28 13.49
N GLU A 125 32.29 2.15 12.87
CA GLU A 125 32.83 2.05 11.52
C GLU A 125 31.80 1.31 10.65
N ALA A 126 31.32 1.96 9.60
CA ALA A 126 30.32 1.40 8.69
C ALA A 126 30.49 1.96 7.29
N GLN A 127 30.29 1.12 6.27
CA GLN A 127 30.39 1.48 4.85
C GLN A 127 31.70 2.22 4.46
N GLY A 128 32.81 1.94 5.15
CA GLY A 128 34.11 2.57 4.90
C GLY A 128 34.28 3.96 5.55
N TYR A 129 33.35 4.37 6.38
CA TYR A 129 33.45 5.59 7.17
C TYR A 129 33.53 5.26 8.67
N ALA A 130 34.38 5.99 9.39
CA ALA A 130 34.50 5.90 10.84
C ALA A 130 34.11 7.25 11.48
N GLY A 131 33.25 7.20 12.51
CA GLY A 131 32.78 8.43 13.14
C GLY A 131 31.80 8.19 14.28
N VAL A 132 31.35 9.28 14.88
CA VAL A 132 30.39 9.26 15.99
C VAL A 132 28.97 9.35 15.46
N VAL A 133 28.08 8.47 15.92
CA VAL A 133 26.67 8.47 15.61
C VAL A 133 26.01 9.71 16.20
N LYS A 134 25.46 10.56 15.33
CA LYS A 134 24.77 11.80 15.72
C LYS A 134 23.27 11.59 15.88
N GLU A 135 22.68 10.78 14.99
CA GLU A 135 21.24 10.54 14.97
C GLU A 135 20.95 9.19 14.32
N ILE A 136 19.94 8.48 14.81
CA ILE A 136 19.43 7.23 14.23
C ILE A 136 17.99 7.49 13.80
N GLN A 137 17.78 7.55 12.50
CA GLN A 137 16.46 7.69 11.87
C GLN A 137 15.98 6.34 11.34
N ILE A 138 14.72 6.28 10.95
CA ILE A 138 14.09 5.02 10.50
C ILE A 138 14.74 4.46 9.22
N PHE A 139 15.21 5.33 8.32
CA PHE A 139 15.75 4.94 7.02
C PHE A 139 17.26 5.14 6.90
N ILE A 140 17.84 5.97 7.76
CA ILE A 140 19.25 6.36 7.69
C ILE A 140 19.82 6.56 9.11
N THR A 141 21.10 6.31 9.25
CA THR A 141 21.89 6.72 10.43
C THR A 141 22.81 7.88 10.03
N VAL A 142 22.78 8.95 10.79
CA VAL A 142 23.63 10.13 10.60
C VAL A 142 24.85 10.01 11.51
N MET A 143 26.05 10.09 10.93
CA MET A 143 27.30 10.10 11.70
C MET A 143 28.17 11.27 11.33
N THR A 144 29.06 11.67 12.23
CA THR A 144 30.08 12.71 12.00
C THR A 144 31.46 12.07 12.08
N THR A 145 32.22 12.19 11.02
CA THR A 145 33.61 11.70 10.94
C THR A 145 34.58 12.58 11.70
N GLY A 146 35.80 12.08 11.95
CA GLY A 146 36.83 12.82 12.67
C GLY A 146 37.28 14.12 11.99
N ASP A 147 37.11 14.23 10.66
CA ASP A 147 37.33 15.44 9.85
C ASP A 147 36.07 16.34 9.75
N ASN A 148 35.12 16.13 10.66
CA ASN A 148 33.87 16.90 10.81
C ASN A 148 32.95 16.87 9.59
N LYS A 149 32.96 15.79 8.81
CA LYS A 149 32.02 15.57 7.73
C LYS A 149 30.78 14.84 8.25
N THR A 150 29.62 15.22 7.76
CA THR A 150 28.36 14.48 8.03
C THR A 150 28.18 13.40 6.95
N VAL A 151 28.03 12.17 7.39
CA VAL A 151 27.80 11.01 6.54
C VAL A 151 26.42 10.41 6.87
N LEU A 152 25.68 10.07 5.82
CA LEU A 152 24.38 9.37 5.91
C LEU A 152 24.59 7.93 5.43
N ILE A 153 24.29 6.98 6.29
CA ILE A 153 24.40 5.52 6.01
C ILE A 153 23.11 4.80 6.33
#